data_8f0e2e06151f24c1c6af106615811772
#
_entry.id   8f0e2e06151f24c1c6af106615811772
#
_cell.length_a   1.000
_cell.length_b   1.000
_cell.length_c   1.000
_cell.angle_alpha   90.00
_cell.angle_beta   90.00
_cell.angle_gamma   90.00
#
_symmetry.space_group_name_H-M   'P 1'
#
loop_
_entity.id
_entity.type
_entity.pdbx_description
1 polymer ?
#
loop_
_entity_poly.entity_id
_entity_poly.type
_entity_poly.pdbx_seq_one_letter_code
_entity_poly.pdbx_strand_id
1 'polypeptide(L)'
;MNSNDRANLIKRVNTLEGLTDKERSALLGLLRENKTYGLVWEDKPEVVEERLRDELPILTEVPERAIISEDKDAPNHILIEGDNLEALATLAYTHEGKIDIIYIDPPYNTGNNDFIYNDSYVDKEDSYRHSKWLSFMSRRLRIAKKLLSDYGVIFISIDDNEQADLKILCDSIFLPSNFCGQFIWRKKSGGGQTDRYFVTEHEYILVYQATNKFCWKDIQIEKSRKNYKYQDEKGSYNLIKLEKWGSSAHKEDRPSMYFPIKNPDGEDFYPVAPDGKAGRWRVGVKKMQTLIKDNLIEWKNGIPYEKDYYSETEVKTKTQKSRSILYNVGETGDGSNLFTNNHKDIYKMKTSSK
;
A
#
# COMPACT_ATOMS: atom_id res chain seq x y z
N MET A 1 -36.23 -6.60 -2.67
CA MET A 1 -37.42 -5.74 -2.95
C MET A 1 -37.16 -5.09 -4.29
N ASN A 2 -38.08 -5.20 -5.25
CA ASN A 2 -37.91 -4.59 -6.57
C ASN A 2 -38.17 -3.07 -6.52
N SER A 3 -37.82 -2.33 -7.58
CA SER A 3 -37.95 -0.86 -7.62
C SER A 3 -39.39 -0.39 -7.48
N ASN A 4 -40.37 -1.12 -8.00
CA ASN A 4 -41.79 -0.78 -7.93
C ASN A 4 -42.35 -0.97 -6.52
N ASP A 5 -41.99 -2.09 -5.85
CA ASP A 5 -42.40 -2.34 -4.47
C ASP A 5 -41.86 -1.29 -3.52
N ARG A 6 -40.61 -0.86 -3.75
CA ARG A 6 -39.95 0.19 -2.98
C ARG A 6 -40.67 1.54 -3.15
N ALA A 7 -40.98 1.93 -4.38
CA ALA A 7 -41.71 3.16 -4.66
C ALA A 7 -43.12 3.15 -4.01
N ASN A 8 -43.80 2.00 -4.02
CA ASN A 8 -45.09 1.84 -3.38
C ASN A 8 -44.99 1.92 -1.85
N LEU A 9 -43.96 1.32 -1.24
CA LEU A 9 -43.70 1.43 0.19
C LEU A 9 -43.40 2.89 0.61
N ILE A 10 -42.59 3.61 -0.16
CA ILE A 10 -42.32 5.06 0.10
C ILE A 10 -43.61 5.85 0.08
N LYS A 11 -44.48 5.61 -0.90
CA LYS A 11 -45.80 6.30 -0.94
C LYS A 11 -46.63 5.96 0.31
N ARG A 12 -46.69 4.71 0.71
CA ARG A 12 -47.46 4.27 1.91
C ARG A 12 -46.92 4.88 3.20
N VAL A 13 -45.59 4.91 3.39
CA VAL A 13 -44.96 5.52 4.57
C VAL A 13 -45.26 7.02 4.65
N ASN A 14 -45.33 7.72 3.52
CA ASN A 14 -45.69 9.14 3.49
C ASN A 14 -47.14 9.40 3.95
N THR A 15 -48.03 8.47 3.71
CA THR A 15 -49.47 8.61 4.03
C THR A 15 -49.88 7.86 5.31
N LEU A 16 -48.97 7.16 5.98
CA LEU A 16 -49.26 6.38 7.18
C LEU A 16 -49.51 7.32 8.37
N GLU A 17 -50.67 7.21 8.98
CA GLU A 17 -51.01 7.95 10.20
C GLU A 17 -50.39 7.29 11.43
N GLY A 18 -50.09 8.07 12.46
CA GLY A 18 -49.55 7.60 13.73
C GLY A 18 -47.98 7.59 13.80
N LEU A 19 -47.28 7.95 12.74
CA LEU A 19 -45.84 8.17 12.77
C LEU A 19 -45.52 9.63 13.08
N THR A 20 -44.56 9.85 13.99
CA THR A 20 -43.91 11.14 14.15
C THR A 20 -43.12 11.53 12.92
N ASP A 21 -42.84 12.81 12.68
CA ASP A 21 -42.03 13.27 11.56
C ASP A 21 -40.62 12.68 11.59
N LYS A 22 -40.07 12.45 12.78
CA LYS A 22 -38.76 11.83 12.98
C LYS A 22 -38.75 10.35 12.55
N GLU A 23 -39.76 9.57 12.95
CA GLU A 23 -39.92 8.18 12.57
C GLU A 23 -40.15 8.02 11.06
N ARG A 24 -41.04 8.90 10.52
CA ARG A 24 -41.32 8.95 9.08
C ARG A 24 -40.04 9.22 8.27
N SER A 25 -39.27 10.22 8.69
CA SER A 25 -38.00 10.56 8.04
C SER A 25 -36.96 9.43 8.11
N ALA A 26 -36.87 8.74 9.26
CA ALA A 26 -36.00 7.58 9.43
C ALA A 26 -36.40 6.41 8.50
N LEU A 27 -37.67 6.07 8.45
CA LEU A 27 -38.20 5.01 7.57
C LEU A 27 -38.02 5.34 6.08
N LEU A 28 -38.24 6.60 5.69
CA LEU A 28 -37.98 7.03 4.30
C LEU A 28 -36.51 7.02 3.96
N GLY A 29 -35.64 7.33 4.92
CA GLY A 29 -34.17 7.20 4.79
C GLY A 29 -33.78 5.75 4.47
N LEU A 30 -34.22 4.80 5.29
CA LEU A 30 -33.96 3.36 5.09
C LEU A 30 -34.51 2.84 3.75
N LEU A 31 -35.69 3.33 3.35
CA LEU A 31 -36.28 2.95 2.05
C LEU A 31 -35.59 3.62 0.85
N ARG A 32 -34.93 4.76 1.02
CA ARG A 32 -34.20 5.47 -0.02
C ARG A 32 -32.75 5.00 -0.16
N GLU A 33 -32.21 4.34 0.84
CA GLU A 33 -30.89 3.73 0.73
C GLU A 33 -30.86 2.74 -0.44
N ASN A 34 -30.08 3.06 -1.45
CA ASN A 34 -29.77 2.11 -2.51
C ASN A 34 -28.89 1.03 -1.92
N LYS A 35 -29.45 -0.17 -1.71
CA LYS A 35 -28.61 -1.35 -1.43
C LYS A 35 -27.80 -1.63 -2.68
N THR A 36 -26.61 -1.09 -2.73
CA THR A 36 -25.58 -1.52 -3.66
C THR A 36 -25.08 -2.89 -3.22
N TYR A 37 -24.70 -3.74 -4.17
CA TYR A 37 -23.99 -4.98 -3.86
C TYR A 37 -22.73 -4.64 -3.03
N GLY A 38 -22.58 -5.25 -1.88
CA GLY A 38 -21.47 -4.95 -0.98
C GLY A 38 -21.56 -5.73 0.34
N LEU A 39 -20.63 -5.44 1.23
CA LEU A 39 -20.53 -6.03 2.54
C LEU A 39 -21.68 -5.55 3.43
N VAL A 40 -22.40 -6.51 4.04
CA VAL A 40 -23.45 -6.24 5.04
C VAL A 40 -23.10 -7.02 6.30
N TRP A 41 -23.03 -6.33 7.43
CA TRP A 41 -22.78 -6.95 8.73
C TRP A 41 -23.76 -6.44 9.76
N GLU A 42 -23.90 -7.16 10.86
CA GLU A 42 -24.67 -6.71 12.01
C GLU A 42 -23.82 -5.71 12.79
N ASP A 43 -24.30 -4.47 12.91
CA ASP A 43 -23.58 -3.45 13.68
C ASP A 43 -23.57 -3.79 15.16
N LYS A 44 -22.37 -3.86 15.74
CA LYS A 44 -22.15 -4.11 17.15
C LYS A 44 -21.64 -2.81 17.79
N PRO A 45 -22.38 -2.20 18.74
CA PRO A 45 -21.93 -0.98 19.39
C PRO A 45 -20.75 -1.26 20.34
N GLU A 46 -19.81 -0.32 20.42
CA GLU A 46 -18.77 -0.31 21.42
C GLU A 46 -19.21 0.52 22.65
N VAL A 47 -18.84 0.09 23.85
CA VAL A 47 -19.15 0.83 25.09
C VAL A 47 -18.57 2.24 25.07
N VAL A 48 -17.42 2.42 24.47
CA VAL A 48 -16.79 3.73 24.27
C VAL A 48 -17.64 4.70 23.44
N GLU A 49 -18.44 4.20 22.49
CA GLU A 49 -19.34 5.06 21.72
C GLU A 49 -20.48 5.65 22.56
N GLU A 50 -20.98 4.88 23.53
CA GLU A 50 -22.00 5.37 24.44
C GLU A 50 -21.46 6.51 25.29
N ARG A 51 -20.23 6.37 25.79
CA ARG A 51 -19.54 7.45 26.51
C ARG A 51 -19.34 8.69 25.64
N LEU A 52 -18.89 8.54 24.40
CA LEU A 52 -18.64 9.65 23.47
C LEU A 52 -19.91 10.43 23.06
N ARG A 53 -21.11 9.90 23.37
CA ARG A 53 -22.37 10.68 23.16
C ARG A 53 -22.58 11.76 24.21
N ASP A 54 -22.16 11.48 25.43
CA ASP A 54 -22.42 12.32 26.60
C ASP A 54 -21.16 13.01 27.13
N GLU A 55 -19.97 12.51 26.81
CA GLU A 55 -18.69 12.96 27.30
C GLU A 55 -17.75 13.35 26.14
N LEU A 56 -17.10 14.50 26.28
CA LEU A 56 -16.07 14.93 25.33
C LEU A 56 -14.68 14.56 25.89
N PRO A 57 -13.92 13.65 25.23
CA PRO A 57 -12.58 13.33 25.66
C PRO A 57 -11.63 14.50 25.42
N ILE A 58 -10.69 14.70 26.34
CA ILE A 58 -9.64 15.70 26.24
C ILE A 58 -8.27 15.05 26.34
N LEU A 59 -7.29 15.59 25.61
CA LEU A 59 -5.89 15.20 25.76
C LEU A 59 -5.27 16.00 26.91
N THR A 60 -4.63 15.30 27.84
CA THR A 60 -3.88 15.90 28.94
C THR A 60 -2.39 15.70 28.69
N GLU A 61 -1.62 16.78 28.67
CA GLU A 61 -0.17 16.67 28.54
C GLU A 61 0.45 16.09 29.82
N VAL A 62 1.47 15.24 29.64
CA VAL A 62 2.26 14.61 30.68
C VAL A 62 3.71 15.10 30.57
N PRO A 63 4.03 16.31 31.09
CA PRO A 63 5.31 16.98 30.85
C PRO A 63 6.52 16.17 31.38
N GLU A 64 6.34 15.38 32.42
CA GLU A 64 7.39 14.52 33.00
C GLU A 64 7.82 13.36 32.07
N ARG A 65 7.05 13.07 31.03
CA ARG A 65 7.39 12.10 29.99
C ARG A 65 7.88 12.75 28.69
N ALA A 66 7.95 14.10 28.65
CA ALA A 66 8.40 14.82 27.46
C ALA A 66 9.88 14.57 27.20
N ILE A 67 10.22 14.26 25.95
CA ILE A 67 11.61 14.21 25.46
C ILE A 67 11.89 15.57 24.83
N ILE A 68 12.66 16.41 25.51
CA ILE A 68 12.98 17.77 25.06
C ILE A 68 14.29 17.71 24.27
N SER A 69 14.24 18.16 23.02
CA SER A 69 15.45 18.37 22.19
C SER A 69 16.08 19.73 22.48
N GLU A 70 17.42 19.80 22.50
CA GLU A 70 18.16 21.06 22.52
C GLU A 70 18.05 21.81 21.16
N ASP A 71 17.79 21.08 20.09
CA ASP A 71 17.56 21.63 18.76
C ASP A 71 16.12 22.15 18.65
N LYS A 72 15.98 23.47 18.49
CA LYS A 72 14.68 24.14 18.35
C LYS A 72 13.96 23.82 17.04
N ASP A 73 14.69 23.39 16.02
CA ASP A 73 14.17 23.00 14.71
C ASP A 73 13.90 21.49 14.61
N ALA A 74 14.12 20.74 15.69
CA ALA A 74 13.80 19.31 15.73
C ALA A 74 12.31 19.08 15.51
N PRO A 75 11.94 18.03 14.74
CA PRO A 75 10.54 17.69 14.51
C PRO A 75 9.84 17.33 15.84
N ASN A 76 8.62 17.85 16.01
CA ASN A 76 7.81 17.55 17.17
C ASN A 76 7.05 16.23 16.97
N HIS A 77 7.16 15.31 17.93
CA HIS A 77 6.48 14.03 17.94
C HIS A 77 5.50 13.99 19.11
N ILE A 78 4.27 13.52 18.85
CA ILE A 78 3.24 13.40 19.88
C ILE A 78 2.90 11.91 20.02
N LEU A 79 3.00 11.39 21.26
CA LEU A 79 2.50 10.07 21.63
C LEU A 79 1.23 10.24 22.44
N ILE A 80 0.13 9.65 21.97
CA ILE A 80 -1.16 9.67 22.68
C ILE A 80 -1.40 8.27 23.23
N GLU A 81 -1.60 8.18 24.55
CA GLU A 81 -1.89 6.94 25.27
C GLU A 81 -3.35 6.96 25.77
N GLY A 82 -4.13 5.92 25.41
CA GLY A 82 -5.53 5.80 25.80
C GLY A 82 -6.34 4.98 24.79
N ASP A 83 -7.67 5.02 24.90
CA ASP A 83 -8.54 4.41 23.89
C ASP A 83 -8.39 5.14 22.56
N ASN A 84 -8.17 4.37 21.50
CA ASN A 84 -7.88 4.96 20.18
C ASN A 84 -9.09 5.64 19.55
N LEU A 85 -10.34 5.23 19.85
CA LEU A 85 -11.53 5.88 19.33
C LEU A 85 -11.76 7.26 20.01
N GLU A 86 -11.49 7.35 21.32
CA GLU A 86 -11.51 8.60 22.07
C GLU A 86 -10.41 9.55 21.58
N ALA A 87 -9.19 9.03 21.39
CA ALA A 87 -8.07 9.80 20.84
C ALA A 87 -8.38 10.33 19.44
N LEU A 88 -8.91 9.50 18.54
CA LEU A 88 -9.29 9.88 17.19
C LEU A 88 -10.43 10.92 17.19
N ALA A 89 -11.42 10.76 18.08
CA ALA A 89 -12.50 11.72 18.23
C ALA A 89 -11.95 13.12 18.62
N THR A 90 -11.00 13.16 19.57
CA THR A 90 -10.35 14.42 19.98
C THR A 90 -9.54 15.02 18.83
N LEU A 91 -8.76 14.22 18.12
CA LEU A 91 -7.96 14.66 16.97
C LEU A 91 -8.84 15.19 15.84
N ALA A 92 -10.06 14.68 15.66
CA ALA A 92 -10.98 15.17 14.64
C ALA A 92 -11.33 16.66 14.81
N TYR A 93 -11.33 17.20 16.02
CA TYR A 93 -11.57 18.63 16.24
C TYR A 93 -10.36 19.52 15.90
N THR A 94 -9.16 19.01 16.08
CA THR A 94 -7.93 19.81 15.96
C THR A 94 -7.17 19.59 14.66
N HIS A 95 -7.33 18.40 14.05
CA HIS A 95 -6.53 17.92 12.92
C HIS A 95 -7.36 17.52 11.70
N GLU A 96 -8.63 17.90 11.61
CA GLU A 96 -9.45 17.63 10.42
C GLU A 96 -8.79 18.19 9.16
N GLY A 97 -8.62 17.34 8.15
CA GLY A 97 -8.02 17.71 6.86
C GLY A 97 -6.55 18.09 6.90
N LYS A 98 -5.80 17.74 7.97
CA LYS A 98 -4.40 18.16 8.16
C LYS A 98 -3.39 17.03 8.08
N ILE A 99 -3.80 15.77 8.06
CA ILE A 99 -2.90 14.62 8.09
C ILE A 99 -2.62 14.16 6.68
N ASP A 100 -1.34 14.14 6.31
CA ASP A 100 -0.93 13.72 4.96
C ASP A 100 -0.74 12.20 4.85
N ILE A 101 -0.30 11.54 5.93
CA ILE A 101 -0.08 10.09 5.93
C ILE A 101 -0.66 9.49 7.20
N ILE A 102 -1.49 8.47 7.04
CA ILE A 102 -1.95 7.60 8.13
C ILE A 102 -1.41 6.19 7.85
N TYR A 103 -0.75 5.59 8.83
CA TYR A 103 -0.42 4.17 8.82
C TYR A 103 -1.07 3.51 10.03
N ILE A 104 -1.80 2.43 9.80
CA ILE A 104 -2.42 1.63 10.86
C ILE A 104 -2.09 0.16 10.72
N ASP A 105 -1.92 -0.46 11.88
CA ASP A 105 -1.73 -1.90 12.07
C ASP A 105 -2.82 -2.38 13.02
N PRO A 106 -4.04 -2.66 12.52
CA PRO A 106 -5.18 -3.05 13.34
C PRO A 106 -5.02 -4.48 13.86
N PRO A 107 -5.80 -4.92 14.86
CA PRO A 107 -5.87 -6.32 15.21
C PRO A 107 -6.35 -7.13 14.00
N TYR A 108 -5.69 -8.28 13.72
CA TYR A 108 -5.95 -9.09 12.53
C TYR A 108 -7.13 -10.06 12.70
N ASN A 109 -7.71 -10.10 13.89
CA ASN A 109 -8.86 -10.94 14.24
C ASN A 109 -8.60 -12.44 14.01
N THR A 110 -7.41 -12.90 14.39
CA THR A 110 -6.99 -14.30 14.20
C THR A 110 -7.74 -15.27 15.13
N GLY A 111 -8.38 -14.76 16.18
CA GLY A 111 -9.00 -15.52 17.25
C GLY A 111 -8.02 -16.07 18.28
N ASN A 112 -6.76 -15.60 18.28
CA ASN A 112 -5.72 -16.00 19.23
C ASN A 112 -5.44 -14.89 20.26
N ASN A 113 -6.50 -14.30 20.84
CA ASN A 113 -6.42 -13.20 21.81
C ASN A 113 -5.70 -11.95 21.27
N ASP A 114 -5.83 -11.68 19.99
CA ASP A 114 -5.25 -10.51 19.31
C ASP A 114 -6.24 -9.36 19.11
N PHE A 115 -7.54 -9.61 19.36
CA PHE A 115 -8.58 -8.61 19.23
C PHE A 115 -9.45 -8.53 20.49
N ILE A 116 -9.48 -7.34 21.11
CA ILE A 116 -10.33 -7.02 22.27
C ILE A 116 -11.49 -6.16 21.79
N TYR A 117 -12.72 -6.55 22.18
CA TYR A 117 -13.94 -5.82 21.92
C TYR A 117 -14.76 -5.71 23.19
N ASN A 118 -15.06 -4.49 23.64
CA ASN A 118 -15.74 -4.24 24.92
C ASN A 118 -15.10 -5.00 26.11
N ASP A 119 -13.77 -4.80 26.28
CA ASP A 119 -12.96 -5.39 27.36
C ASP A 119 -12.87 -6.92 27.36
N SER A 120 -13.34 -7.58 26.31
CA SER A 120 -13.26 -9.03 26.17
C SER A 120 -12.56 -9.44 24.88
N TYR A 121 -11.70 -10.47 24.97
CA TYR A 121 -11.13 -11.08 23.78
C TYR A 121 -12.21 -11.71 22.92
N VAL A 122 -12.11 -11.48 21.59
CA VAL A 122 -13.00 -12.12 20.63
C VAL A 122 -12.44 -13.48 20.29
N ASP A 123 -13.20 -14.51 20.64
CA ASP A 123 -12.83 -15.90 20.42
C ASP A 123 -12.98 -16.30 18.95
N LYS A 124 -12.23 -17.32 18.53
CA LYS A 124 -12.27 -17.89 17.19
C LYS A 124 -13.65 -18.46 16.82
N GLU A 125 -14.35 -19.02 17.80
CA GLU A 125 -15.68 -19.61 17.66
C GLU A 125 -16.81 -18.57 17.80
N ASP A 126 -16.50 -17.29 18.01
CA ASP A 126 -17.50 -16.22 18.08
C ASP A 126 -18.15 -16.02 16.71
N SER A 127 -19.42 -16.31 16.60
CA SER A 127 -20.21 -16.17 15.37
C SER A 127 -20.26 -14.75 14.82
N TYR A 128 -20.01 -13.75 15.67
CA TYR A 128 -20.03 -12.32 15.32
C TYR A 128 -18.64 -11.70 15.23
N ARG A 129 -17.58 -12.50 15.26
CA ARG A 129 -16.20 -11.95 15.30
C ARG A 129 -15.91 -10.99 14.13
N HIS A 130 -16.32 -11.32 12.92
CA HIS A 130 -16.15 -10.46 11.76
C HIS A 130 -17.04 -9.21 11.84
N SER A 131 -18.30 -9.34 12.31
CA SER A 131 -19.19 -8.19 12.52
C SER A 131 -18.68 -7.22 13.58
N LYS A 132 -18.13 -7.74 14.68
CA LYS A 132 -17.47 -6.92 15.71
C LYS A 132 -16.26 -6.19 15.16
N TRP A 133 -15.42 -6.90 14.41
CA TRP A 133 -14.23 -6.31 13.81
C TRP A 133 -14.58 -5.24 12.77
N LEU A 134 -15.55 -5.48 11.91
CA LEU A 134 -16.04 -4.51 10.93
C LEU A 134 -16.63 -3.27 11.59
N SER A 135 -17.39 -3.44 12.67
CA SER A 135 -17.94 -2.33 13.44
C SER A 135 -16.81 -1.49 14.05
N PHE A 136 -15.85 -2.14 14.72
CA PHE A 136 -14.64 -1.50 15.26
C PHE A 136 -13.87 -0.70 14.21
N MET A 137 -13.57 -1.31 13.07
CA MET A 137 -12.82 -0.68 11.99
C MET A 137 -13.58 0.44 11.30
N SER A 138 -14.87 0.24 11.03
CA SER A 138 -15.70 1.23 10.33
C SER A 138 -15.70 2.59 11.03
N ARG A 139 -15.80 2.59 12.36
CA ARG A 139 -15.82 3.83 13.15
C ARG A 139 -14.50 4.58 13.03
N ARG A 140 -13.40 3.89 13.23
CA ARG A 140 -12.04 4.44 13.18
C ARG A 140 -11.66 4.93 11.79
N LEU A 141 -11.96 4.16 10.76
CA LEU A 141 -11.67 4.52 9.37
C LEU A 141 -12.48 5.74 8.90
N ARG A 142 -13.73 5.92 9.37
CA ARG A 142 -14.51 7.11 9.06
C ARG A 142 -13.90 8.38 9.66
N ILE A 143 -13.34 8.30 10.87
CA ILE A 143 -12.62 9.41 11.49
C ILE A 143 -11.29 9.62 10.78
N ALA A 144 -10.53 8.56 10.51
CA ALA A 144 -9.26 8.62 9.77
C ALA A 144 -9.43 9.34 8.42
N LYS A 145 -10.53 9.05 7.69
CA LYS A 145 -10.85 9.76 6.46
C LYS A 145 -11.02 11.26 6.65
N LYS A 146 -11.65 11.70 7.75
CA LYS A 146 -11.82 13.14 8.05
C LYS A 146 -10.49 13.82 8.40
N LEU A 147 -9.59 13.10 9.04
CA LEU A 147 -8.28 13.62 9.40
C LEU A 147 -7.37 13.83 8.18
N LEU A 148 -7.52 13.01 7.13
CA LEU A 148 -6.69 13.11 5.93
C LEU A 148 -6.88 14.43 5.20
N SER A 149 -5.75 15.04 4.80
CA SER A 149 -5.74 16.17 3.88
C SER A 149 -6.21 15.73 2.48
N ASP A 150 -6.51 16.69 1.62
CA ASP A 150 -6.84 16.41 0.21
C ASP A 150 -5.74 15.63 -0.54
N TYR A 151 -4.49 15.77 -0.12
CA TYR A 151 -3.32 15.05 -0.66
C TYR A 151 -2.97 13.80 0.16
N GLY A 152 -3.78 13.49 1.16
CA GLY A 152 -3.49 12.46 2.15
C GLY A 152 -3.67 11.03 1.62
N VAL A 153 -2.99 10.10 2.26
CA VAL A 153 -3.00 8.67 1.95
C VAL A 153 -3.03 7.84 3.24
N ILE A 154 -3.77 6.74 3.23
CA ILE A 154 -3.78 5.77 4.33
C ILE A 154 -3.21 4.44 3.88
N PHE A 155 -2.37 3.84 4.73
CA PHE A 155 -1.82 2.50 4.62
C PHE A 155 -2.38 1.65 5.75
N ILE A 156 -2.85 0.45 5.44
CA ILE A 156 -3.50 -0.44 6.40
C ILE A 156 -2.91 -1.83 6.26
N SER A 157 -2.16 -2.28 7.27
CA SER A 157 -1.64 -3.65 7.35
C SER A 157 -2.75 -4.62 7.71
N ILE A 158 -2.76 -5.81 7.11
CA ILE A 158 -3.73 -6.87 7.41
C ILE A 158 -3.21 -8.20 6.87
N ASP A 159 -3.68 -9.31 7.45
CA ASP A 159 -3.47 -10.66 6.93
C ASP A 159 -4.71 -11.23 6.23
N ASP A 160 -4.66 -12.52 5.88
CA ASP A 160 -5.73 -13.23 5.17
C ASP A 160 -7.05 -13.31 5.96
N ASN A 161 -7.04 -13.12 7.31
CA ASN A 161 -8.26 -13.28 8.12
C ASN A 161 -9.32 -12.23 7.78
N GLU A 162 -8.93 -10.97 7.55
CA GLU A 162 -9.85 -9.86 7.33
C GLU A 162 -9.53 -9.02 6.07
N GLN A 163 -8.57 -9.42 5.23
CA GLN A 163 -8.16 -8.64 4.04
C GLN A 163 -9.32 -8.36 3.09
N ALA A 164 -10.14 -9.36 2.78
CA ALA A 164 -11.27 -9.21 1.86
C ALA A 164 -12.34 -8.28 2.42
N ASP A 165 -12.69 -8.44 3.69
CA ASP A 165 -13.70 -7.64 4.38
C ASP A 165 -13.23 -6.19 4.55
N LEU A 166 -11.96 -6.00 4.92
CA LEU A 166 -11.33 -4.67 4.99
C LEU A 166 -11.36 -3.95 3.64
N LYS A 167 -11.05 -4.66 2.55
CA LYS A 167 -11.05 -4.07 1.21
C LYS A 167 -12.44 -3.53 0.84
N ILE A 168 -13.49 -4.31 1.08
CA ILE A 168 -14.86 -3.90 0.78
C ILE A 168 -15.32 -2.76 1.73
N LEU A 169 -14.95 -2.84 3.00
CA LEU A 169 -15.21 -1.77 3.96
C LEU A 169 -14.54 -0.46 3.53
N CYS A 170 -13.27 -0.50 3.16
CA CYS A 170 -12.54 0.67 2.67
C CYS A 170 -13.13 1.22 1.37
N ASP A 171 -13.57 0.39 0.44
CA ASP A 171 -14.29 0.81 -0.76
C ASP A 171 -15.56 1.58 -0.43
N SER A 172 -16.28 1.18 0.62
CA SER A 172 -17.49 1.88 1.07
C SER A 172 -17.21 3.24 1.71
N ILE A 173 -16.05 3.39 2.34
CA ILE A 173 -15.64 4.61 3.07
C ILE A 173 -14.86 5.57 2.16
N PHE A 174 -13.80 5.10 1.52
CA PHE A 174 -12.88 5.91 0.72
C PHE A 174 -13.27 6.00 -0.75
N LEU A 175 -14.16 5.16 -1.24
CA LEU A 175 -14.58 4.92 -2.62
C LEU A 175 -13.59 4.02 -3.40
N PRO A 176 -14.09 3.12 -4.29
CA PRO A 176 -13.24 2.24 -5.09
C PRO A 176 -12.26 2.98 -6.01
N SER A 177 -12.64 4.17 -6.49
CA SER A 177 -11.80 5.03 -7.34
C SER A 177 -10.57 5.59 -6.62
N ASN A 178 -10.57 5.58 -5.29
CA ASN A 178 -9.46 6.06 -4.47
C ASN A 178 -8.53 4.93 -4.00
N PHE A 179 -8.77 3.71 -4.43
CA PHE A 179 -7.86 2.59 -4.19
C PHE A 179 -6.59 2.75 -5.04
N CYS A 180 -5.44 2.99 -4.38
CA CYS A 180 -4.15 3.14 -5.05
C CYS A 180 -3.52 1.79 -5.41
N GLY A 181 -3.75 0.77 -4.58
CA GLY A 181 -3.19 -0.56 -4.76
C GLY A 181 -3.02 -1.31 -3.44
N GLN A 182 -2.39 -2.48 -3.55
CA GLN A 182 -2.08 -3.34 -2.41
C GLN A 182 -0.63 -3.77 -2.52
N PHE A 183 0.12 -3.65 -1.43
CA PHE A 183 1.42 -4.28 -1.29
C PHE A 183 1.25 -5.67 -0.68
N ILE A 184 2.11 -6.59 -1.11
CA ILE A 184 2.32 -7.90 -0.51
C ILE A 184 3.69 -7.84 0.16
N TRP A 185 3.72 -7.88 1.48
CA TRP A 185 4.95 -7.88 2.25
C TRP A 185 5.31 -9.31 2.66
N ARG A 186 6.51 -9.74 2.29
CA ARG A 186 7.05 -11.00 2.77
C ARG A 186 7.53 -10.84 4.21
N LYS A 187 6.70 -11.28 5.18
CA LYS A 187 6.96 -11.14 6.61
C LYS A 187 7.94 -12.14 7.18
N LYS A 188 8.11 -13.28 6.51
CA LYS A 188 9.05 -14.33 6.89
C LYS A 188 9.56 -15.09 5.66
N SER A 189 10.77 -15.63 5.76
CA SER A 189 11.36 -16.56 4.79
C SER A 189 11.60 -17.91 5.46
N GLY A 190 10.88 -18.92 5.00
CA GLY A 190 11.01 -20.30 5.45
C GLY A 190 10.20 -20.67 6.71
N GLY A 191 10.16 -21.93 7.01
CA GLY A 191 9.59 -22.52 8.22
C GLY A 191 8.16 -22.93 8.13
N GLY A 192 7.42 -23.37 9.04
CA GLY A 192 5.98 -23.62 9.06
C GLY A 192 5.58 -25.00 8.53
N GLN A 193 6.28 -26.07 8.89
CA GLN A 193 5.83 -27.45 8.60
C GLN A 193 4.52 -27.83 9.31
N THR A 194 4.03 -26.94 10.19
CA THR A 194 2.77 -27.14 10.92
C THR A 194 1.56 -26.59 10.18
N ASP A 195 1.76 -25.83 9.11
CA ASP A 195 0.65 -25.30 8.30
C ASP A 195 -0.01 -26.45 7.53
N ARG A 196 -1.35 -26.48 7.51
CA ARG A 196 -2.11 -27.62 6.98
C ARG A 196 -1.92 -27.86 5.48
N TYR A 197 -1.74 -26.78 4.69
CA TYR A 197 -1.69 -26.85 3.23
C TYR A 197 -0.39 -26.27 2.67
N PHE A 198 -0.12 -25.00 2.95
CA PHE A 198 1.06 -24.29 2.49
C PHE A 198 1.46 -23.23 3.51
N VAL A 199 2.73 -22.84 3.50
CA VAL A 199 3.25 -21.82 4.42
C VAL A 199 2.85 -20.44 3.95
N THR A 200 2.13 -19.69 4.78
CA THR A 200 1.83 -18.27 4.53
C THR A 200 3.03 -17.43 4.94
N GLU A 201 3.72 -16.85 3.96
CA GLU A 201 4.93 -16.04 4.18
C GLU A 201 4.67 -14.53 4.10
N HIS A 202 3.44 -14.10 3.85
CA HIS A 202 3.11 -12.72 3.54
C HIS A 202 1.98 -12.15 4.37
N GLU A 203 1.90 -10.83 4.31
CA GLU A 203 0.79 -9.99 4.74
C GLU A 203 0.51 -8.93 3.68
N TYR A 204 -0.57 -8.20 3.84
CA TYR A 204 -0.98 -7.16 2.90
C TYR A 204 -0.89 -5.78 3.53
N ILE A 205 -0.68 -4.76 2.67
CA ILE A 205 -0.85 -3.36 3.05
C ILE A 205 -1.76 -2.73 2.00
N LEU A 206 -3.00 -2.43 2.38
CA LEU A 206 -3.95 -1.74 1.52
C LEU A 206 -3.66 -0.24 1.52
N VAL A 207 -3.77 0.40 0.34
CA VAL A 207 -3.46 1.82 0.17
C VAL A 207 -4.63 2.55 -0.46
N TYR A 208 -5.12 3.58 0.22
CA TYR A 208 -6.19 4.45 -0.26
C TYR A 208 -5.76 5.91 -0.17
N GLN A 209 -5.99 6.67 -1.23
CA GLN A 209 -5.87 8.12 -1.23
C GLN A 209 -7.15 8.79 -0.69
N ALA A 210 -7.02 9.97 -0.10
CA ALA A 210 -8.18 10.75 0.34
C ALA A 210 -8.98 11.28 -0.85
N THR A 211 -8.29 11.85 -1.83
CA THR A 211 -8.84 12.39 -3.08
C THR A 211 -7.90 12.12 -4.25
N ASN A 212 -8.33 12.42 -5.48
CA ASN A 212 -7.51 12.31 -6.68
C ASN A 212 -6.36 13.35 -6.78
N LYS A 213 -6.17 14.19 -5.77
CA LYS A 213 -5.04 15.14 -5.68
C LYS A 213 -3.76 14.48 -5.17
N PHE A 214 -3.84 13.28 -4.59
CA PHE A 214 -2.67 12.52 -4.14
C PHE A 214 -1.74 12.22 -5.31
N CYS A 215 -0.44 12.38 -5.10
CA CYS A 215 0.57 12.11 -6.11
C CYS A 215 1.65 11.17 -5.58
N TRP A 216 1.70 9.96 -6.13
CA TRP A 216 2.74 8.99 -5.83
C TRP A 216 4.04 9.37 -6.54
N LYS A 217 5.11 9.57 -5.81
CA LYS A 217 6.44 9.82 -6.39
C LYS A 217 7.19 8.52 -6.58
N ASP A 218 7.81 8.39 -7.75
CA ASP A 218 8.67 7.24 -8.04
C ASP A 218 9.92 7.24 -7.14
N ILE A 219 10.40 6.06 -6.82
CA ILE A 219 11.61 5.87 -5.99
C ILE A 219 12.84 6.23 -6.83
N GLN A 220 13.74 7.03 -6.27
CA GLN A 220 15.03 7.28 -6.90
C GLN A 220 15.88 6.00 -6.87
N ILE A 221 16.45 5.64 -8.03
CA ILE A 221 17.33 4.49 -8.14
C ILE A 221 18.74 4.90 -7.75
N GLU A 222 19.23 4.40 -6.64
CA GLU A 222 20.65 4.51 -6.30
C GLU A 222 21.45 3.53 -7.16
N LYS A 223 22.09 4.04 -8.22
CA LYS A 223 23.07 3.29 -8.99
C LYS A 223 24.47 3.55 -8.40
N SER A 224 25.05 2.56 -7.80
CA SER A 224 26.46 2.63 -7.38
C SER A 224 27.36 2.22 -8.53
N ARG A 225 28.52 2.89 -8.68
CA ARG A 225 29.57 2.52 -9.62
C ARG A 225 29.99 1.04 -9.46
N LYS A 226 29.90 0.49 -8.24
CA LYS A 226 30.19 -0.93 -7.94
C LYS A 226 29.28 -1.91 -8.67
N ASN A 227 28.11 -1.47 -9.16
CA ASN A 227 27.16 -2.30 -9.88
C ASN A 227 27.50 -2.45 -11.39
N TYR A 228 28.54 -1.74 -11.87
CA TYR A 228 28.99 -1.78 -13.27
C TYR A 228 30.14 -2.77 -13.41
N LYS A 229 29.92 -3.81 -14.24
CA LYS A 229 30.77 -5.00 -14.30
C LYS A 229 32.01 -4.84 -15.16
N TYR A 230 32.00 -3.86 -16.09
CA TYR A 230 33.06 -3.65 -17.07
C TYR A 230 33.65 -2.25 -16.88
N GLN A 231 34.91 -2.10 -17.33
CA GLN A 231 35.62 -0.83 -17.29
C GLN A 231 36.50 -0.67 -18.52
N ASP A 232 36.48 0.53 -19.11
CA ASP A 232 37.43 0.95 -20.15
C ASP A 232 37.91 2.40 -19.86
N GLU A 233 38.59 3.02 -20.84
CA GLU A 233 39.13 4.39 -20.70
C GLU A 233 38.06 5.45 -20.44
N LYS A 234 36.81 5.22 -20.91
CA LYS A 234 35.67 6.13 -20.67
C LYS A 234 35.02 5.95 -19.29
N GLY A 235 35.28 4.84 -18.60
CA GLY A 235 34.75 4.59 -17.27
C GLY A 235 34.15 3.20 -17.08
N SER A 236 33.38 3.05 -15.99
CA SER A 236 32.68 1.79 -15.70
C SER A 236 31.37 1.69 -16.47
N TYR A 237 31.07 0.53 -17.06
CA TYR A 237 29.86 0.33 -17.85
C TYR A 237 29.25 -1.06 -17.66
N ASN A 238 28.01 -1.21 -18.07
CA ASN A 238 27.32 -2.48 -18.25
C ASN A 238 26.99 -2.71 -19.72
N LEU A 239 26.82 -3.96 -20.09
CA LEU A 239 26.41 -4.36 -21.44
C LEU A 239 24.90 -4.60 -21.48
N ILE A 240 24.21 -3.89 -22.36
CA ILE A 240 22.78 -4.05 -22.57
C ILE A 240 22.54 -4.58 -23.98
N LYS A 241 21.95 -5.77 -24.10
CA LYS A 241 21.68 -6.41 -25.39
C LYS A 241 20.85 -5.49 -26.28
N LEU A 242 21.29 -5.25 -27.51
CA LEU A 242 20.62 -4.38 -28.46
C LEU A 242 19.42 -5.05 -29.15
N GLU A 243 19.46 -6.38 -29.29
CA GLU A 243 18.30 -7.14 -29.76
C GLU A 243 17.19 -7.12 -28.70
N LYS A 244 15.95 -6.93 -29.13
CA LYS A 244 14.79 -7.00 -28.23
C LYS A 244 14.49 -8.46 -27.90
N TRP A 245 14.07 -8.69 -26.64
CA TRP A 245 13.64 -9.98 -26.13
C TRP A 245 12.31 -9.83 -25.38
N GLY A 246 11.61 -10.94 -25.15
CA GLY A 246 10.27 -10.95 -24.53
C GLY A 246 9.14 -10.93 -25.57
N SER A 247 7.92 -10.69 -25.13
CA SER A 247 6.68 -10.88 -25.90
C SER A 247 6.52 -10.01 -27.15
N SER A 248 7.35 -8.99 -27.35
CA SER A 248 7.29 -8.10 -28.51
C SER A 248 8.65 -8.01 -29.20
N ALA A 249 9.29 -9.15 -29.43
CA ALA A 249 10.66 -9.23 -29.95
C ALA A 249 10.74 -9.34 -31.47
N HIS A 250 9.65 -9.66 -32.15
CA HIS A 250 9.65 -9.91 -33.59
C HIS A 250 9.57 -8.62 -34.41
N LYS A 251 10.04 -8.69 -35.65
CA LYS A 251 10.01 -7.56 -36.58
C LYS A 251 8.60 -7.06 -36.89
N GLU A 252 7.62 -7.97 -36.86
CA GLU A 252 6.20 -7.68 -37.09
C GLU A 252 5.62 -6.73 -36.04
N ASP A 253 6.11 -6.81 -34.79
CA ASP A 253 5.67 -5.94 -33.69
C ASP A 253 6.05 -4.48 -33.92
N ARG A 254 7.20 -4.24 -34.55
CA ARG A 254 7.70 -2.91 -34.94
C ARG A 254 8.63 -2.98 -36.15
N PRO A 255 8.12 -2.99 -37.39
CA PRO A 255 8.92 -3.13 -38.58
C PRO A 255 10.01 -2.06 -38.74
N SER A 256 9.78 -0.83 -38.28
CA SER A 256 10.76 0.27 -38.30
C SER A 256 12.01 0.04 -37.44
N MET A 257 11.98 -0.98 -36.59
CA MET A 257 13.10 -1.39 -35.72
C MET A 257 13.88 -2.60 -36.31
N TYR A 258 13.56 -3.03 -37.52
CA TYR A 258 14.25 -4.08 -38.26
C TYR A 258 15.06 -3.48 -39.42
N PHE A 259 16.36 -3.34 -39.18
CA PHE A 259 17.32 -2.78 -40.16
C PHE A 259 18.72 -3.37 -39.86
N PRO A 260 19.65 -3.42 -40.87
CA PRO A 260 20.98 -3.95 -40.68
C PRO A 260 21.89 -2.95 -39.93
N ILE A 261 22.85 -3.52 -39.19
CA ILE A 261 24.08 -2.83 -38.75
C ILE A 261 25.28 -3.63 -39.24
N LYS A 262 26.45 -3.01 -39.39
CA LYS A 262 27.68 -3.72 -39.75
C LYS A 262 28.24 -4.45 -38.52
N ASN A 263 28.54 -5.72 -38.69
CA ASN A 263 29.28 -6.50 -37.69
C ASN A 263 30.80 -6.16 -37.77
N PRO A 264 31.67 -6.66 -36.87
CA PRO A 264 33.10 -6.41 -36.92
C PRO A 264 33.80 -6.88 -38.23
N ASP A 265 33.20 -7.83 -38.92
CA ASP A 265 33.70 -8.35 -40.21
C ASP A 265 33.23 -7.54 -41.44
N GLY A 266 32.41 -6.53 -41.18
CA GLY A 266 31.86 -5.63 -42.21
C GLY A 266 30.61 -6.14 -42.91
N GLU A 267 30.04 -7.25 -42.47
CA GLU A 267 28.82 -7.85 -43.00
C GLU A 267 27.55 -7.24 -42.36
N ASP A 268 26.43 -7.31 -43.10
CA ASP A 268 25.13 -6.86 -42.58
C ASP A 268 24.56 -7.82 -41.56
N PHE A 269 24.37 -7.35 -40.35
CA PHE A 269 23.78 -8.08 -39.24
C PHE A 269 22.38 -7.55 -38.93
N TYR A 270 21.41 -8.47 -38.90
CA TYR A 270 20.02 -8.19 -38.57
C TYR A 270 19.66 -8.74 -37.19
N PRO A 271 18.77 -8.09 -36.44
CA PRO A 271 18.38 -8.57 -35.11
C PRO A 271 17.60 -9.87 -35.19
N VAL A 272 17.86 -10.76 -34.24
CA VAL A 272 17.23 -12.07 -34.12
C VAL A 272 16.39 -12.13 -32.83
N ALA A 273 15.17 -12.65 -32.94
CA ALA A 273 14.30 -12.89 -31.80
C ALA A 273 14.76 -14.14 -31.01
N PRO A 274 14.34 -14.30 -29.74
CA PRO A 274 14.75 -15.45 -28.92
C PRO A 274 14.41 -16.83 -29.50
N ASP A 275 13.43 -16.91 -30.38
CA ASP A 275 13.01 -18.14 -31.09
C ASP A 275 13.77 -18.38 -32.41
N GLY A 276 14.77 -17.55 -32.71
CA GLY A 276 15.59 -17.64 -33.92
C GLY A 276 15.00 -16.99 -35.18
N LYS A 277 13.79 -16.42 -35.10
CA LYS A 277 13.17 -15.70 -36.22
C LYS A 277 13.67 -14.27 -36.32
N ALA A 278 13.25 -13.56 -37.40
CA ALA A 278 13.56 -12.15 -37.57
C ALA A 278 13.08 -11.33 -36.38
N GLY A 279 14.02 -10.73 -35.67
CA GLY A 279 13.77 -9.94 -34.47
C GLY A 279 13.66 -8.46 -34.75
N ARG A 280 13.77 -7.63 -33.73
CA ARG A 280 13.89 -6.18 -33.83
C ARG A 280 14.90 -5.61 -32.86
N TRP A 281 15.40 -4.45 -33.16
CA TRP A 281 16.25 -3.71 -32.25
C TRP A 281 15.44 -3.14 -31.08
N ARG A 282 16.12 -2.92 -29.97
CA ARG A 282 15.60 -2.23 -28.80
C ARG A 282 15.55 -0.72 -29.01
N VAL A 283 16.39 -0.21 -29.91
CA VAL A 283 16.54 1.22 -30.22
C VAL A 283 16.25 1.48 -31.71
N GLY A 284 15.78 2.67 -32.01
CA GLY A 284 15.51 3.11 -33.40
C GLY A 284 16.79 3.51 -34.14
N VAL A 285 16.66 3.69 -35.45
CA VAL A 285 17.77 4.00 -36.38
C VAL A 285 18.63 5.17 -35.90
N LYS A 286 18.02 6.29 -35.51
CA LYS A 286 18.76 7.49 -35.05
C LYS A 286 19.66 7.18 -33.85
N LYS A 287 19.11 6.52 -32.82
CA LYS A 287 19.90 6.15 -31.63
C LYS A 287 20.97 5.11 -31.99
N MET A 288 20.67 4.15 -32.85
CA MET A 288 21.66 3.17 -33.32
C MET A 288 22.85 3.84 -34.01
N GLN A 289 22.58 4.81 -34.90
CA GLN A 289 23.63 5.58 -35.57
C GLN A 289 24.52 6.35 -34.57
N THR A 290 23.92 6.92 -33.52
CA THR A 290 24.67 7.58 -32.46
C THR A 290 25.57 6.57 -31.72
N LEU A 291 25.03 5.41 -31.34
CA LEU A 291 25.81 4.36 -30.67
C LEU A 291 27.00 3.88 -31.52
N ILE A 292 26.82 3.74 -32.83
CA ILE A 292 27.90 3.36 -33.76
C ILE A 292 28.94 4.49 -33.83
N LYS A 293 28.51 5.73 -34.06
CA LYS A 293 29.39 6.90 -34.18
C LYS A 293 30.26 7.12 -32.95
N ASP A 294 29.67 6.95 -31.76
CA ASP A 294 30.33 7.21 -30.47
C ASP A 294 31.08 6.00 -29.94
N ASN A 295 31.19 4.91 -30.75
CA ASN A 295 31.84 3.63 -30.40
C ASN A 295 31.30 3.04 -29.07
N LEU A 296 29.95 3.01 -28.95
CA LEU A 296 29.22 2.52 -27.78
C LEU A 296 28.60 1.13 -27.99
N ILE A 297 28.99 0.43 -29.05
CA ILE A 297 28.58 -0.96 -29.32
C ILE A 297 29.75 -1.89 -29.07
N GLU A 298 29.51 -2.88 -28.21
CA GLU A 298 30.43 -3.98 -27.97
C GLU A 298 29.84 -5.28 -28.50
N TRP A 299 30.61 -5.99 -29.33
CA TRP A 299 30.23 -7.30 -29.83
C TRP A 299 30.75 -8.42 -28.94
N LYS A 300 29.86 -9.28 -28.45
CA LYS A 300 30.22 -10.40 -27.59
C LYS A 300 29.51 -11.65 -28.08
N ASN A 301 30.31 -12.64 -28.45
CA ASN A 301 29.81 -13.88 -29.07
C ASN A 301 28.89 -13.66 -30.27
N GLY A 302 29.24 -12.71 -31.17
CA GLY A 302 28.44 -12.36 -32.34
C GLY A 302 27.16 -11.57 -32.06
N ILE A 303 26.94 -11.14 -30.83
CA ILE A 303 25.76 -10.38 -30.42
C ILE A 303 26.17 -8.94 -30.05
N PRO A 304 25.47 -7.90 -30.57
CA PRO A 304 25.77 -6.51 -30.25
C PRO A 304 25.12 -6.06 -28.94
N TYR A 305 25.89 -5.37 -28.12
CA TYR A 305 25.49 -4.78 -26.85
C TYR A 305 25.78 -3.28 -26.84
N GLU A 306 24.89 -2.50 -26.23
CA GLU A 306 25.12 -1.10 -25.91
C GLU A 306 25.95 -1.02 -24.62
N LYS A 307 27.04 -0.23 -24.62
CA LYS A 307 27.80 0.13 -23.42
C LYS A 307 27.02 1.21 -22.64
N ASP A 308 26.42 0.84 -21.52
CA ASP A 308 25.72 1.74 -20.59
C ASP A 308 26.70 2.21 -19.53
N TYR A 309 27.27 3.39 -19.69
CA TYR A 309 28.28 3.92 -18.76
C TYR A 309 27.64 4.48 -17.49
N TYR A 310 28.35 4.33 -16.39
CA TYR A 310 28.00 4.98 -15.13
C TYR A 310 28.12 6.51 -15.28
N SER A 311 27.07 7.23 -14.92
CA SER A 311 27.04 8.69 -14.88
C SER A 311 26.43 9.16 -13.59
N GLU A 312 27.15 9.95 -12.82
CA GLU A 312 26.64 10.53 -11.55
C GLU A 312 25.43 11.46 -11.77
N THR A 313 25.38 12.16 -12.89
CA THR A 313 24.26 13.04 -13.24
C THR A 313 23.01 12.24 -13.59
N GLU A 314 23.12 11.11 -14.27
CA GLU A 314 21.97 10.25 -14.60
C GLU A 314 21.43 9.49 -13.39
N VAL A 315 22.28 9.15 -12.42
CA VAL A 315 21.86 8.47 -11.18
C VAL A 315 20.87 9.34 -10.39
N LYS A 316 21.05 10.65 -10.38
CA LYS A 316 20.16 11.59 -9.67
C LYS A 316 18.79 11.78 -10.34
N THR A 317 18.63 11.37 -11.58
CA THR A 317 17.40 11.59 -12.38
C THR A 317 16.62 10.33 -12.69
N LYS A 318 17.23 9.14 -12.54
CA LYS A 318 16.52 7.87 -12.80
C LYS A 318 15.63 7.49 -11.63
N THR A 319 14.37 7.33 -11.93
CA THR A 319 13.36 6.85 -10.98
C THR A 319 12.75 5.54 -11.46
N GLN A 320 12.17 4.78 -10.55
CA GLN A 320 11.35 3.61 -10.88
C GLN A 320 10.10 3.58 -10.00
N LYS A 321 9.04 3.01 -10.54
CA LYS A 321 7.83 2.76 -9.77
C LYS A 321 8.08 1.73 -8.66
N SER A 322 7.49 1.96 -7.51
CA SER A 322 7.47 1.00 -6.41
C SER A 322 6.94 -0.35 -6.90
N ARG A 323 7.50 -1.43 -6.38
CA ARG A 323 6.98 -2.77 -6.63
C ARG A 323 5.88 -3.10 -5.65
N SER A 324 4.83 -3.77 -6.12
CA SER A 324 3.72 -4.22 -5.26
C SER A 324 4.10 -5.41 -4.36
N ILE A 325 5.19 -6.11 -4.65
CA ILE A 325 5.71 -7.17 -3.79
C ILE A 325 7.01 -6.68 -3.16
N LEU A 326 7.03 -6.70 -1.82
CA LEU A 326 8.13 -6.20 -0.99
C LEU A 326 8.98 -7.38 -0.51
N TYR A 327 10.06 -7.69 -1.27
CA TYR A 327 10.93 -8.85 -0.97
C TYR A 327 12.09 -8.52 -0.02
N ASN A 328 12.65 -7.32 -0.11
CA ASN A 328 13.93 -6.97 0.52
C ASN A 328 13.79 -5.75 1.43
N VAL A 329 12.70 -5.68 2.18
CA VAL A 329 12.41 -4.56 3.09
C VAL A 329 12.55 -4.93 4.57
N GLY A 330 13.04 -6.13 4.85
CA GLY A 330 13.10 -6.75 6.18
C GLY A 330 11.89 -7.62 6.47
N GLU A 331 12.06 -8.54 7.40
CA GLU A 331 11.06 -9.49 7.89
C GLU A 331 10.66 -9.13 9.33
N THR A 332 9.62 -9.76 9.88
CA THR A 332 9.17 -9.53 11.26
C THR A 332 10.31 -9.72 12.28
N GLY A 333 11.18 -10.71 12.04
CA GLY A 333 12.36 -10.98 12.88
C GLY A 333 13.38 -9.84 12.87
N ASP A 334 13.54 -9.15 11.75
CA ASP A 334 14.48 -8.03 11.63
C ASP A 334 14.03 -6.83 12.48
N GLY A 335 12.72 -6.54 12.50
CA GLY A 335 12.15 -5.52 13.38
C GLY A 335 12.37 -5.82 14.86
N SER A 336 12.16 -7.07 15.28
CA SER A 336 12.42 -7.51 16.64
C SER A 336 13.90 -7.39 17.01
N ASN A 337 14.80 -7.75 16.09
CA ASN A 337 16.25 -7.63 16.28
C ASN A 337 16.71 -6.18 16.37
N LEU A 338 16.15 -5.29 15.55
CA LEU A 338 16.45 -3.85 15.57
C LEU A 338 16.07 -3.26 16.94
N PHE A 339 14.90 -3.60 17.43
CA PHE A 339 14.40 -3.14 18.73
C PHE A 339 15.24 -3.68 19.89
N THR A 340 15.56 -4.97 19.87
CA THR A 340 16.35 -5.64 20.92
C THR A 340 17.78 -5.14 20.98
N ASN A 341 18.41 -4.90 19.81
CA ASN A 341 19.81 -4.44 19.76
C ASN A 341 19.97 -2.99 20.21
N ASN A 342 18.97 -2.13 19.94
CA ASN A 342 19.04 -0.71 20.27
C ASN A 342 18.51 -0.40 21.69
N HIS A 343 17.68 -1.28 22.28
CA HIS A 343 16.96 -1.00 23.53
C HIS A 343 16.88 -2.23 24.46
N LYS A 344 17.98 -3.00 24.59
CA LYS A 344 18.03 -4.20 25.44
C LYS A 344 17.54 -3.99 26.87
N ASP A 345 17.72 -2.78 27.41
CA ASP A 345 17.35 -2.45 28.78
C ASP A 345 15.85 -2.16 28.95
N ILE A 346 15.20 -1.60 27.92
CA ILE A 346 13.75 -1.31 27.93
C ILE A 346 12.91 -2.58 27.82
N TYR A 347 13.38 -3.58 27.05
CA TYR A 347 12.68 -4.86 26.91
C TYR A 347 12.69 -5.69 28.21
N LYS A 348 13.77 -5.59 29.00
CA LYS A 348 13.86 -6.26 30.29
C LYS A 348 12.88 -5.71 31.34
N MET A 349 12.55 -4.42 31.28
CA MET A 349 11.56 -3.81 32.18
C MET A 349 10.12 -4.31 31.96
N LYS A 350 9.74 -4.60 30.70
CA LYS A 350 8.39 -5.12 30.38
C LYS A 350 8.17 -6.60 30.76
N THR A 351 9.23 -7.38 30.82
CA THR A 351 9.13 -8.83 31.19
C THR A 351 9.21 -9.09 32.69
N SER A 352 9.59 -8.09 33.48
CA SER A 352 9.67 -8.20 34.94
C SER A 352 8.43 -7.72 35.70
N SER A 353 7.43 -7.19 34.97
CA SER A 353 6.14 -6.76 35.56
C SER A 353 4.99 -7.67 35.07
N LYS A 354 5.10 -8.95 35.40
CA LYS A 354 3.97 -9.90 35.40
C LYS A 354 3.66 -10.30 36.83
#